data_b05634953536cbbb7d7aaa73300d60e1
#
_entry.id   b05634953536cbbb7d7aaa73300d60e1
#
_cell.length_a   1.000
_cell.length_b   1.000
_cell.length_c   1.000
_cell.angle_alpha   90.00
_cell.angle_beta   90.00
_cell.angle_gamma   90.00
#
_symmetry.space_group_name_H-M   'P 1'
#
loop_
_entity.id
_entity.type
_entity.pdbx_description
1 polymer ?
#
loop_
_entity_poly.entity_id
_entity_poly.type
_entity_poly.pdbx_seq_one_letter_code
_entity_poly.pdbx_strand_id
1 'polypeptide(L)'
;MTIMPSAPQPKPGKFARAVSAQIRSSMARQRISGAQLAEMIGRSQSYISKRLRDESSFTANDCESICAALGEDLAQLVVTAAHSIT
;
A
#
# COMPACT_ATOMS: atom_id res chain seq x y z
N MET A 1 -3.85 3.60 35.97
CA MET A 1 -3.10 3.98 34.76
C MET A 1 -4.07 4.19 33.62
N THR A 2 -4.01 5.35 33.02
CA THR A 2 -4.93 5.68 31.95
C THR A 2 -4.42 5.07 30.67
N ILE A 3 -5.24 4.22 30.07
CA ILE A 3 -4.92 3.70 28.74
C ILE A 3 -5.25 4.79 27.74
N MET A 4 -4.25 5.31 27.09
CA MET A 4 -4.46 6.26 26.02
C MET A 4 -5.18 5.57 24.88
N PRO A 5 -6.32 6.08 24.41
CA PRO A 5 -6.89 5.55 23.19
C PRO A 5 -5.89 5.70 22.06
N SER A 6 -5.81 4.72 21.20
CA SER A 6 -4.96 4.82 20.04
C SER A 6 -5.33 6.08 19.28
N ALA A 7 -4.39 6.98 19.08
CA ALA A 7 -4.63 8.13 18.24
C ALA A 7 -4.99 7.63 16.84
N PRO A 8 -5.97 8.24 16.15
CA PRO A 8 -6.21 7.87 14.76
C PRO A 8 -4.92 8.05 13.98
N GLN A 9 -4.62 7.10 13.12
CA GLN A 9 -3.45 7.22 12.27
C GLN A 9 -3.57 8.49 11.43
N PRO A 10 -2.48 9.25 11.29
CA PRO A 10 -2.52 10.40 10.40
C PRO A 10 -2.82 9.94 8.97
N LYS A 11 -3.48 10.79 8.21
CA LYS A 11 -3.72 10.52 6.80
C LYS A 11 -2.38 10.31 6.09
N PRO A 12 -2.33 9.43 5.07
CA PRO A 12 -1.10 9.18 4.33
C PRO A 12 -0.48 10.47 3.79
N GLY A 13 0.81 10.62 3.99
CA GLY A 13 1.57 11.73 3.44
C GLY A 13 1.87 11.51 1.96
N LYS A 14 2.64 12.44 1.39
CA LYS A 14 2.94 12.43 -0.06
C LYS A 14 3.62 11.14 -0.50
N PHE A 15 4.59 10.66 0.26
CA PHE A 15 5.32 9.45 -0.10
C PHE A 15 4.40 8.22 -0.04
N ALA A 16 3.63 8.08 1.04
CA ALA A 16 2.71 6.96 1.19
C ALA A 16 1.68 6.93 0.05
N ARG A 17 1.16 8.08 -0.35
CA ARG A 17 0.23 8.17 -1.48
C ARG A 17 0.90 7.83 -2.80
N ALA A 18 2.17 8.22 -2.96
CA ALA A 18 2.94 7.87 -4.15
C ALA A 18 3.18 6.36 -4.23
N VAL A 19 3.46 5.73 -3.09
CA VAL A 19 3.61 4.27 -3.02
C VAL A 19 2.31 3.58 -3.42
N SER A 20 1.18 3.99 -2.85
CA SER A 20 -0.11 3.37 -3.18
C SER A 20 -0.47 3.59 -4.66
N ALA A 21 -0.11 4.75 -5.23
CA ALA A 21 -0.31 5.02 -6.65
C ALA A 21 0.50 4.05 -7.53
N GLN A 22 1.74 3.75 -7.15
CA GLN A 22 2.56 2.77 -7.88
C GLN A 22 1.95 1.38 -7.80
N ILE A 23 1.43 1.01 -6.64
CA ILE A 23 0.76 -0.29 -6.45
C ILE A 23 -0.49 -0.36 -7.33
N ARG A 24 -1.33 0.68 -7.33
CA ARG A 24 -2.52 0.73 -8.18
C ARG A 24 -2.17 0.61 -9.65
N SER A 25 -1.10 1.28 -10.09
CA SER A 25 -0.63 1.19 -11.48
C SER A 25 -0.21 -0.23 -11.85
N SER A 26 0.54 -0.90 -10.97
CA SER A 26 0.97 -2.28 -11.21
C SER A 26 -0.23 -3.23 -11.28
N MET A 27 -1.19 -3.06 -10.36
CA MET A 27 -2.42 -3.85 -10.37
C MET A 27 -3.20 -3.65 -11.67
N ALA A 28 -3.33 -2.40 -12.12
CA ALA A 28 -4.05 -2.10 -13.35
C ALA A 28 -3.38 -2.74 -14.56
N ARG A 29 -2.05 -2.65 -14.66
CA ARG A 29 -1.31 -3.28 -15.75
C ARG A 29 -1.50 -4.79 -15.79
N GLN A 30 -1.58 -5.42 -14.62
CA GLN A 30 -1.70 -6.86 -14.48
C GLN A 30 -3.16 -7.34 -14.39
N ARG A 31 -4.10 -6.40 -14.37
CA ARG A 31 -5.54 -6.69 -14.22
C ARG A 31 -5.85 -7.45 -12.94
N ILE A 32 -5.20 -7.04 -11.85
CA ILE A 32 -5.41 -7.63 -10.53
C ILE A 32 -6.32 -6.69 -9.74
N SER A 33 -7.41 -7.23 -9.22
CA SER A 33 -8.34 -6.46 -8.37
C SER A 33 -7.84 -6.37 -6.93
N GLY A 34 -8.41 -5.44 -6.15
CA GLY A 34 -8.10 -5.34 -4.73
C GLY A 34 -8.44 -6.62 -3.97
N ALA A 35 -9.54 -7.28 -4.33
CA ALA A 35 -9.92 -8.56 -3.72
C ALA A 35 -8.89 -9.64 -4.02
N GLN A 36 -8.41 -9.70 -5.25
CA GLN A 36 -7.38 -10.66 -5.65
C GLN A 36 -6.07 -10.39 -4.92
N LEU A 37 -5.66 -9.12 -4.83
CA LEU A 37 -4.46 -8.75 -4.11
C LEU A 37 -4.54 -9.14 -2.63
N ALA A 38 -5.69 -8.85 -1.99
CA ALA A 38 -5.92 -9.22 -0.59
C ALA A 38 -5.73 -10.72 -0.38
N GLU A 39 -6.30 -11.54 -1.26
CA GLU A 39 -6.15 -12.99 -1.21
C GLU A 39 -4.70 -13.40 -1.39
N MET A 40 -3.99 -12.80 -2.35
CA MET A 40 -2.60 -13.14 -2.65
C MET A 40 -1.67 -12.90 -1.47
N ILE A 41 -1.93 -11.87 -0.66
CA ILE A 41 -1.04 -11.52 0.46
C ILE A 41 -1.62 -11.87 1.84
N GLY A 42 -2.78 -12.55 1.87
CA GLY A 42 -3.37 -13.00 3.13
C GLY A 42 -3.94 -11.90 4.00
N ARG A 43 -4.43 -10.82 3.40
CA ARG A 43 -5.09 -9.72 4.11
C ARG A 43 -6.58 -9.68 3.76
N SER A 44 -7.37 -9.00 4.60
CA SER A 44 -8.78 -8.82 4.27
C SER A 44 -8.95 -7.82 3.13
N GLN A 45 -10.04 -7.95 2.39
CA GLN A 45 -10.36 -7.04 1.32
C GLN A 45 -10.53 -5.61 1.84
N SER A 46 -11.15 -5.46 3.02
CA SER A 46 -11.33 -4.17 3.67
C SER A 46 -9.98 -3.50 4.00
N TYR A 47 -9.02 -4.28 4.50
CA TYR A 47 -7.68 -3.81 4.80
C TYR A 47 -7.01 -3.20 3.56
N ILE A 48 -7.02 -3.96 2.47
CA ILE A 48 -6.41 -3.53 1.21
C ILE A 48 -7.15 -2.34 0.61
N SER A 49 -8.48 -2.39 0.61
CA SER A 49 -9.31 -1.35 0.02
C SER A 49 -9.07 0.03 0.66
N LYS A 50 -8.98 0.08 1.99
CA LYS A 50 -8.69 1.32 2.71
C LYS A 50 -7.35 1.92 2.30
N ARG A 51 -6.35 1.08 2.12
CA ARG A 51 -5.00 1.53 1.76
C ARG A 51 -4.90 1.95 0.31
N LEU A 52 -5.60 1.26 -0.58
CA LEU A 52 -5.67 1.66 -1.97
C LEU A 52 -6.39 3.00 -2.17
N ARG A 53 -7.29 3.36 -1.25
CA ARG A 53 -8.01 4.65 -1.29
C ARG A 53 -7.30 5.74 -0.48
N ASP A 54 -6.12 5.48 0.03
CA ASP A 54 -5.34 6.42 0.85
C ASP A 54 -6.06 6.84 2.15
N GLU A 55 -6.88 5.96 2.70
CA GLU A 55 -7.46 6.15 4.03
C GLU A 55 -6.48 5.72 5.12
N SER A 56 -5.55 4.85 4.79
CA SER A 56 -4.44 4.40 5.63
C SER A 56 -3.26 4.11 4.74
N SER A 57 -2.07 4.10 5.31
CA SER A 57 -0.85 3.78 4.55
C SER A 57 -0.56 2.29 4.57
N PHE A 58 0.00 1.78 3.49
CA PHE A 58 0.58 0.44 3.49
C PHE A 58 1.81 0.45 4.41
N THR A 59 1.97 -0.64 5.18
CA THR A 59 3.18 -0.83 5.99
C THR A 59 4.33 -1.29 5.11
N ALA A 60 5.55 -1.25 5.66
CA ALA A 60 6.71 -1.79 4.96
C ALA A 60 6.52 -3.28 4.64
N ASN A 61 5.97 -4.05 5.60
CA ASN A 61 5.68 -5.46 5.36
C ASN A 61 4.66 -5.65 4.24
N ASP A 62 3.64 -4.81 4.19
CA ASP A 62 2.65 -4.85 3.10
C ASP A 62 3.34 -4.62 1.76
N CYS A 63 4.23 -3.63 1.67
CA CYS A 63 4.94 -3.34 0.44
C CYS A 63 5.80 -4.52 -0.02
N GLU A 64 6.49 -5.18 0.90
CA GLU A 64 7.26 -6.38 0.60
C GLU A 64 6.37 -7.49 0.04
N SER A 65 5.26 -7.77 0.72
CA SER A 65 4.33 -8.83 0.31
C SER A 65 3.68 -8.51 -1.03
N ILE A 66 3.28 -7.27 -1.22
CA ILE A 66 2.64 -6.82 -2.46
C ILE A 66 3.61 -6.91 -3.63
N CYS A 67 4.84 -6.42 -3.45
CA CYS A 67 5.84 -6.50 -4.51
C CYS A 67 6.15 -7.95 -4.89
N ALA A 68 6.27 -8.84 -3.91
CA ALA A 68 6.46 -10.26 -4.17
C ALA A 68 5.29 -10.83 -4.96
N ALA A 69 4.06 -10.51 -4.57
CA ALA A 69 2.85 -11.02 -5.23
C ALA A 69 2.71 -10.48 -6.66
N LEU A 70 3.04 -9.22 -6.88
CA LEU A 70 2.89 -8.57 -8.20
C LEU A 70 4.12 -8.73 -9.10
N GLY A 71 5.19 -9.35 -8.60
CA GLY A 71 6.43 -9.48 -9.37
C GLY A 71 7.14 -8.15 -9.56
N GLU A 72 6.96 -7.20 -8.65
CA GLU A 72 7.59 -5.90 -8.70
C GLU A 72 8.85 -5.86 -7.83
N ASP A 73 9.81 -5.04 -8.24
CA ASP A 73 11.02 -4.80 -7.46
C ASP A 73 10.71 -3.75 -6.39
N LEU A 74 10.90 -4.12 -5.11
CA LEU A 74 10.60 -3.22 -3.99
C LEU A 74 11.42 -1.94 -4.03
N ALA A 75 12.72 -2.06 -4.29
CA ALA A 75 13.60 -0.89 -4.35
C ALA A 75 13.17 0.07 -5.48
N GLN A 76 12.83 -0.48 -6.63
CA GLN A 76 12.37 0.32 -7.77
C GLN A 76 11.04 1.01 -7.47
N LEU A 77 10.12 0.33 -6.79
CA LEU A 77 8.85 0.92 -6.39
C LEU A 77 9.09 2.12 -5.47
N VAL A 78 9.96 1.97 -4.48
CA VAL A 78 10.30 3.04 -3.53
C VAL A 78 10.96 4.21 -4.25
N VAL A 79 11.93 3.94 -5.13
CA VAL A 79 12.64 4.98 -5.88
C VAL A 79 11.67 5.75 -6.78
N THR A 80 10.81 5.05 -7.50
CA THR A 80 9.83 5.67 -8.38
C THR A 80 8.87 6.55 -7.60
N ALA A 81 8.37 6.05 -6.46
CA ALA A 81 7.49 6.83 -5.59
C ALA A 81 8.19 8.08 -5.05
N ALA A 82 9.44 7.94 -4.60
CA ALA A 82 10.21 9.06 -4.07
C ALA A 82 10.45 10.13 -5.14
N HIS A 83 10.77 9.73 -6.35
CA HIS A 83 10.99 10.66 -7.47
C HIS A 83 9.72 11.42 -7.85
N SER A 84 8.55 10.81 -7.69
CA SER A 84 7.28 11.44 -8.08
C SER A 84 6.89 12.60 -7.17
N ILE A 85 7.52 12.73 -6.00
CA ILE A 85 7.21 13.77 -5.02
C ILE A 85 8.33 14.78 -4.81
N THR A 86 9.43 14.68 -5.56
CA THR A 86 10.56 15.62 -5.46
C THR A 86 10.61 16.61 -6.61
#